data_a82ca80061ad73d639686013a25f2d65
#
_entry.id   a82ca80061ad73d639686013a25f2d65
#
_cell.length_a   1.000
_cell.length_b   1.000
_cell.length_c   1.000
_cell.angle_alpha   90.00
_cell.angle_beta   90.00
_cell.angle_gamma   90.00
#
_symmetry.space_group_name_H-M   'P 1'
#
loop_
_entity.id
_entity.type
_entity.pdbx_description
1 polymer ?
#
loop_
_entity_poly.entity_id
_entity_poly.type
_entity_poly.pdbx_seq_one_letter_code
_entity_poly.pdbx_strand_id
1 'polypeptide(L)'
;MRIHLSEISRLWPIAKRRMANTVISWLQKLLLTEQYKKDVFKRGYTKRVLMCHLPEAFTKKGLPKYHSNFTECYTVAKCFDKLGYSVDCVSRTKSGIDFSQYDIVFGINGNAFMGAFSANEKIKPLKIFYSVGAETLFNYRVTALRNRDFYDRHGFWL
;
A
#
# COMPACT_ATOMS: atom_id res chain seq x y z
N MET A 1 -47.30 12.08 -5.37
CA MET A 1 -45.97 12.68 -5.13
C MET A 1 -45.39 13.04 -6.50
N ARG A 2 -45.47 14.34 -6.90
CA ARG A 2 -44.90 14.79 -8.20
C ARG A 2 -43.48 15.26 -7.96
N ILE A 3 -42.52 14.54 -8.48
CA ILE A 3 -41.11 14.96 -8.47
C ILE A 3 -40.95 16.06 -9.52
N HIS A 4 -40.49 17.25 -9.12
CA HIS A 4 -40.26 18.39 -10.01
C HIS A 4 -39.08 18.09 -10.93
N LEU A 5 -39.24 18.19 -12.25
CA LEU A 5 -38.21 17.99 -13.27
C LEU A 5 -36.97 18.87 -13.04
N SER A 6 -37.09 20.00 -12.37
CA SER A 6 -35.98 20.89 -11.99
C SER A 6 -35.05 20.31 -10.93
N GLU A 7 -35.52 19.40 -10.08
CA GLU A 7 -34.64 18.69 -9.09
C GLU A 7 -33.84 17.60 -9.76
N ILE A 8 -34.41 16.90 -10.74
CA ILE A 8 -33.73 15.86 -11.51
C ILE A 8 -32.54 16.46 -12.28
N SER A 9 -32.72 17.66 -12.88
CA SER A 9 -31.64 18.33 -13.62
C SER A 9 -30.44 18.74 -12.74
N ARG A 10 -30.66 19.06 -11.46
CA ARG A 10 -29.62 19.40 -10.48
C ARG A 10 -28.88 18.15 -9.94
N LEU A 11 -29.59 17.04 -9.79
CA LEU A 11 -29.03 15.81 -9.23
C LEU A 11 -28.34 14.95 -10.29
N TRP A 12 -28.69 15.08 -11.55
CA TRP A 12 -28.14 14.32 -12.66
C TRP A 12 -26.62 14.43 -12.83
N PRO A 13 -25.98 15.60 -12.77
CA PRO A 13 -24.52 15.72 -12.85
C PRO A 13 -23.80 15.03 -11.66
N ILE A 14 -24.40 15.10 -10.46
CA ILE A 14 -23.85 14.50 -9.25
C ILE A 14 -23.93 12.96 -9.33
N ALA A 15 -25.09 12.45 -9.77
CA ALA A 15 -25.29 11.01 -9.97
C ALA A 15 -24.37 10.45 -11.06
N LYS A 16 -24.23 11.18 -12.18
CA LYS A 16 -23.32 10.81 -13.28
C LYS A 16 -21.87 10.78 -12.83
N ARG A 17 -21.43 11.76 -12.03
CA ARG A 17 -20.08 11.82 -11.47
C ARG A 17 -19.82 10.70 -10.45
N ARG A 18 -20.82 10.36 -9.61
CA ARG A 18 -20.72 9.23 -8.67
C ARG A 18 -20.65 7.89 -9.41
N MET A 19 -21.49 7.66 -10.42
CA MET A 19 -21.44 6.44 -11.24
C MET A 19 -20.11 6.31 -11.98
N ALA A 20 -19.63 7.39 -12.60
CA ALA A 20 -18.33 7.39 -13.27
C ALA A 20 -17.19 7.07 -12.29
N ASN A 21 -17.17 7.67 -11.11
CA ASN A 21 -16.15 7.37 -10.08
C ASN A 21 -16.24 5.92 -9.57
N THR A 22 -17.45 5.36 -9.44
CA THR A 22 -17.65 3.97 -9.04
C THR A 22 -17.15 3.00 -10.12
N VAL A 23 -17.48 3.27 -11.39
CA VAL A 23 -17.00 2.47 -12.53
C VAL A 23 -15.49 2.58 -12.69
N ILE A 24 -14.92 3.78 -12.57
CA ILE A 24 -13.47 4.00 -12.59
C ILE A 24 -12.80 3.26 -11.43
N SER A 25 -13.34 3.35 -10.21
CA SER A 25 -12.84 2.62 -9.04
C SER A 25 -12.92 1.11 -9.23
N TRP A 26 -13.98 0.60 -9.85
CA TRP A 26 -14.15 -0.82 -10.14
C TRP A 26 -13.20 -1.29 -11.25
N LEU A 27 -13.04 -0.51 -12.33
CA LEU A 27 -12.04 -0.74 -13.37
C LEU A 27 -10.62 -0.63 -12.84
N GLN A 28 -10.34 0.32 -11.95
CA GLN A 28 -9.06 0.40 -11.26
C GLN A 28 -8.81 -0.83 -10.37
N LYS A 29 -9.82 -1.32 -9.65
CA LYS A 29 -9.73 -2.59 -8.90
C LYS A 29 -9.50 -3.79 -9.82
N LEU A 30 -10.10 -3.84 -10.99
CA LEU A 30 -9.87 -4.88 -12.01
C LEU A 30 -8.49 -4.76 -12.68
N LEU A 31 -8.03 -3.53 -12.95
CA LEU A 31 -6.73 -3.25 -13.55
C LEU A 31 -5.57 -3.29 -12.52
N LEU A 32 -5.86 -3.04 -11.23
CA LEU A 32 -4.93 -3.18 -10.12
C LEU A 32 -4.83 -4.63 -9.61
N THR A 33 -5.17 -5.60 -10.45
CA THR A 33 -5.31 -7.02 -10.08
C THR A 33 -4.02 -7.76 -9.80
N GLU A 34 -2.90 -7.09 -9.57
CA GLU A 34 -1.76 -7.79 -8.99
C GLU A 34 -1.39 -7.23 -7.61
N GLN A 35 -2.37 -7.18 -6.71
CA GLN A 35 -2.10 -6.84 -5.30
C GLN A 35 -1.20 -7.88 -4.60
N TYR A 36 -0.87 -8.96 -5.29
CA TYR A 36 -0.06 -10.05 -4.77
C TYR A 36 0.80 -10.65 -5.89
N LYS A 37 2.10 -10.66 -5.68
CA LYS A 37 3.11 -11.30 -6.55
C LYS A 37 3.77 -12.43 -5.78
N LYS A 38 3.62 -13.64 -6.28
CA LYS A 38 4.19 -14.83 -5.67
C LYS A 38 5.56 -15.13 -6.26
N ASP A 39 6.51 -15.48 -5.40
CA ASP A 39 7.88 -15.85 -5.75
C ASP A 39 8.46 -14.96 -6.87
N VAL A 40 8.63 -13.68 -6.57
CA VAL A 40 8.96 -12.62 -7.54
C VAL A 40 10.24 -12.88 -8.33
N PHE A 41 11.15 -13.72 -7.81
CA PHE A 41 12.38 -14.13 -8.46
C PHE A 41 12.35 -15.56 -9.00
N LYS A 42 11.23 -16.30 -8.82
CA LYS A 42 11.02 -17.67 -9.31
C LYS A 42 12.09 -18.66 -8.82
N ARG A 43 12.45 -18.58 -7.54
CA ARG A 43 13.49 -19.43 -6.92
C ARG A 43 12.98 -20.75 -6.38
N GLY A 44 11.74 -20.79 -5.88
CA GLY A 44 11.15 -21.98 -5.29
C GLY A 44 11.85 -22.46 -4.02
N TYR A 45 12.48 -21.54 -3.27
CA TYR A 45 13.09 -21.90 -1.99
C TYR A 45 12.03 -22.34 -0.98
N THR A 46 12.40 -23.23 -0.06
CA THR A 46 11.51 -23.71 1.01
C THR A 46 11.19 -22.60 2.03
N LYS A 47 12.19 -21.76 2.35
CA LYS A 47 12.00 -20.58 3.22
C LYS A 47 11.28 -19.48 2.46
N ARG A 48 10.32 -18.85 3.10
CA ARG A 48 9.47 -17.85 2.46
C ARG A 48 9.37 -16.56 3.27
N VAL A 49 9.45 -15.44 2.57
CA VAL A 49 9.20 -14.12 3.13
C VAL A 49 8.03 -13.44 2.40
N LEU A 50 7.11 -12.86 3.19
CA LEU A 50 6.08 -11.99 2.68
C LEU A 50 6.52 -10.53 2.86
N MET A 51 6.64 -9.81 1.76
CA MET A 51 6.87 -8.36 1.77
C MET A 51 5.54 -7.61 1.60
N CYS A 52 5.10 -6.90 2.64
CA CYS A 52 3.94 -6.01 2.60
C CYS A 52 4.37 -4.61 2.13
N HIS A 53 4.55 -4.45 0.82
CA HIS A 53 5.14 -3.25 0.23
C HIS A 53 4.47 -2.88 -1.11
N LEU A 54 5.20 -2.81 -2.19
CA LEU A 54 4.78 -2.37 -3.52
C LEU A 54 4.98 -3.49 -4.56
N PRO A 55 3.97 -4.34 -4.81
CA PRO A 55 4.08 -5.42 -5.79
C PRO A 55 4.34 -4.91 -7.23
N GLU A 56 4.03 -3.63 -7.51
CA GLU A 56 4.30 -2.98 -8.78
C GLU A 56 5.81 -2.88 -9.09
N ALA A 57 6.69 -2.98 -8.09
CA ALA A 57 8.14 -3.06 -8.28
C ALA A 57 8.57 -4.30 -9.09
N PHE A 58 7.69 -5.32 -9.20
CA PHE A 58 7.97 -6.60 -9.86
C PHE A 58 7.15 -6.78 -11.15
N THR A 59 7.07 -5.75 -11.97
CA THR A 59 6.38 -5.81 -13.26
C THR A 59 7.28 -6.32 -14.38
N LYS A 60 6.69 -6.90 -15.43
CA LYS A 60 7.43 -7.33 -16.64
C LYS A 60 8.08 -6.16 -17.40
N LYS A 61 7.60 -4.93 -17.17
CA LYS A 61 8.10 -3.70 -17.80
C LYS A 61 9.36 -3.13 -17.12
N GLY A 62 9.86 -3.79 -16.07
CA GLY A 62 10.98 -3.32 -15.28
C GLY A 62 10.56 -2.34 -14.16
N LEU A 63 11.56 -1.85 -13.42
CA LEU A 63 11.34 -0.93 -12.33
C LEU A 63 10.83 0.43 -12.84
N PRO A 64 9.71 0.93 -12.29
CA PRO A 64 9.27 2.29 -12.58
C PRO A 64 10.33 3.31 -12.13
N LYS A 65 10.81 4.15 -13.05
CA LYS A 65 11.93 5.09 -12.80
C LYS A 65 11.54 6.34 -11.98
N TYR A 66 10.24 6.57 -11.79
CA TYR A 66 9.71 7.83 -11.25
C TYR A 66 9.52 7.84 -9.72
N HIS A 67 9.83 6.75 -9.01
CA HIS A 67 9.64 6.71 -7.56
C HIS A 67 10.69 5.82 -6.88
N SER A 68 11.47 6.40 -5.97
CA SER A 68 12.55 5.69 -5.24
C SER A 68 12.06 4.46 -4.45
N ASN A 69 10.81 4.49 -3.96
CA ASN A 69 10.23 3.39 -3.19
C ASN A 69 10.15 2.06 -3.97
N PHE A 70 10.06 2.09 -5.32
CA PHE A 70 10.10 0.88 -6.12
C PHE A 70 11.49 0.25 -6.14
N THR A 71 12.53 1.08 -6.27
CA THR A 71 13.92 0.64 -6.21
C THR A 71 14.25 0.08 -4.83
N GLU A 72 13.79 0.74 -3.78
CA GLU A 72 13.93 0.30 -2.40
C GLU A 72 13.25 -1.05 -2.18
N CYS A 73 11.98 -1.20 -2.55
CA CYS A 73 11.22 -2.45 -2.46
C CYS A 73 11.95 -3.59 -3.19
N TYR A 74 12.41 -3.35 -4.40
CA TYR A 74 13.15 -4.33 -5.20
C TYR A 74 14.48 -4.70 -4.55
N THR A 75 15.22 -3.73 -4.01
CA THR A 75 16.52 -3.95 -3.36
C THR A 75 16.38 -4.79 -2.10
N VAL A 76 15.39 -4.48 -1.25
CA VAL A 76 15.10 -5.27 -0.06
C VAL A 76 14.71 -6.70 -0.44
N ALA A 77 13.85 -6.87 -1.45
CA ALA A 77 13.50 -8.20 -1.94
C ALA A 77 14.73 -8.99 -2.41
N LYS A 78 15.65 -8.34 -3.11
CA LYS A 78 16.93 -8.96 -3.50
C LYS A 78 17.82 -9.37 -2.33
N CYS A 79 17.77 -8.66 -1.22
CA CYS A 79 18.47 -9.07 -0.01
C CYS A 79 17.90 -10.38 0.52
N PHE A 80 16.58 -10.53 0.58
CA PHE A 80 15.95 -11.80 0.98
C PHE A 80 16.23 -12.95 0.00
N ASP A 81 16.21 -12.68 -1.31
CA ASP A 81 16.59 -13.67 -2.33
C ASP A 81 18.02 -14.20 -2.09
N LYS A 82 18.98 -13.30 -1.85
CA LYS A 82 20.38 -13.68 -1.52
C LYS A 82 20.50 -14.48 -0.23
N LEU A 83 19.59 -14.30 0.72
CA LEU A 83 19.53 -15.06 1.96
C LEU A 83 18.80 -16.41 1.82
N GLY A 84 18.37 -16.78 0.61
CA GLY A 84 17.74 -18.06 0.31
C GLY A 84 16.24 -18.10 0.62
N TYR A 85 15.53 -16.96 0.56
CA TYR A 85 14.09 -16.91 0.73
C TYR A 85 13.39 -16.73 -0.62
N SER A 86 12.34 -17.51 -0.87
CA SER A 86 11.34 -17.17 -1.88
C SER A 86 10.55 -15.96 -1.41
N VAL A 87 10.54 -14.91 -2.24
CA VAL A 87 9.95 -13.61 -1.89
C VAL A 87 8.58 -13.45 -2.52
N ASP A 88 7.57 -13.36 -1.70
CA ASP A 88 6.23 -12.93 -2.11
C ASP A 88 6.07 -11.43 -1.79
N CYS A 89 5.42 -10.68 -2.65
CA CYS A 89 5.14 -9.27 -2.41
C CYS A 89 3.65 -8.97 -2.53
N VAL A 90 3.13 -8.26 -1.54
CA VAL A 90 1.71 -7.92 -1.44
C VAL A 90 1.52 -6.44 -1.17
N SER A 91 0.42 -5.86 -1.70
CA SER A 91 0.04 -4.48 -1.39
C SER A 91 -0.20 -4.30 0.11
N ARG A 92 0.23 -3.17 0.65
CA ARG A 92 0.03 -2.78 2.07
C ARG A 92 -1.43 -2.83 2.51
N THR A 93 -2.36 -2.62 1.58
CA THR A 93 -3.80 -2.55 1.85
C THR A 93 -4.49 -3.92 1.81
N LYS A 94 -3.79 -4.98 1.40
CA LYS A 94 -4.35 -6.32 1.29
C LYS A 94 -4.68 -6.88 2.67
N SER A 95 -5.84 -7.51 2.77
CA SER A 95 -6.30 -8.26 3.95
C SER A 95 -6.57 -9.73 3.59
N GLY A 96 -6.85 -10.57 4.58
CA GLY A 96 -7.16 -11.98 4.36
C GLY A 96 -5.97 -12.81 3.89
N ILE A 97 -4.78 -12.54 4.42
CA ILE A 97 -3.54 -13.25 4.10
C ILE A 97 -3.38 -14.42 5.07
N ASP A 98 -3.06 -15.59 4.53
CA ASP A 98 -2.61 -16.72 5.33
C ASP A 98 -1.10 -16.59 5.61
N PHE A 99 -0.78 -16.26 6.86
CA PHE A 99 0.61 -16.06 7.30
C PHE A 99 1.32 -17.36 7.68
N SER A 100 0.61 -18.49 7.77
CA SER A 100 1.16 -19.78 8.22
C SER A 100 2.26 -20.33 7.29
N GLN A 101 2.27 -19.89 6.05
CA GLN A 101 3.22 -20.32 5.02
C GLN A 101 4.51 -19.47 4.98
N TYR A 102 4.67 -18.50 5.87
CA TYR A 102 5.83 -17.59 5.87
C TYR A 102 6.68 -17.73 7.12
N ASP A 103 8.00 -17.69 6.94
CA ASP A 103 8.98 -17.61 8.03
C ASP A 103 9.17 -16.16 8.50
N ILE A 104 9.05 -15.22 7.53
CA ILE A 104 9.22 -13.78 7.77
C ILE A 104 8.07 -13.00 7.15
N VAL A 105 7.58 -11.99 7.87
CA VAL A 105 6.72 -10.93 7.33
C VAL A 105 7.46 -9.60 7.49
N PHE A 106 7.79 -9.00 6.36
CA PHE A 106 8.44 -7.69 6.27
C PHE A 106 7.44 -6.64 5.81
N GLY A 107 7.37 -5.49 6.46
CA GLY A 107 6.46 -4.43 6.05
C GLY A 107 6.75 -3.08 6.63
N ILE A 108 6.25 -2.05 5.93
CA ILE A 108 6.42 -0.65 6.31
C ILE A 108 5.24 -0.10 7.12
N ASN A 109 4.07 -0.64 6.97
CA ASN A 109 2.80 -0.33 7.63
C ASN A 109 1.64 -0.85 6.77
N GLY A 110 0.42 -0.80 7.30
CA GLY A 110 -0.81 -1.11 6.58
C GLY A 110 -1.43 -2.46 6.96
N ASN A 111 -2.61 -2.72 6.42
CA ASN A 111 -3.45 -3.86 6.83
C ASN A 111 -2.75 -5.21 6.64
N ALA A 112 -1.97 -5.35 5.56
CA ALA A 112 -1.25 -6.59 5.28
C ALA A 112 -0.21 -6.91 6.37
N PHE A 113 0.61 -5.93 6.78
CA PHE A 113 1.61 -6.14 7.81
C PHE A 113 0.97 -6.27 9.20
N MET A 114 0.01 -5.38 9.52
CA MET A 114 -0.68 -5.41 10.82
C MET A 114 -1.49 -6.69 11.05
N GLY A 115 -2.04 -7.27 9.96
CA GLY A 115 -2.74 -8.55 10.02
C GLY A 115 -1.88 -9.71 10.55
N ALA A 116 -0.56 -9.65 10.37
CA ALA A 116 0.35 -10.66 10.90
C ALA A 116 0.43 -10.66 12.44
N PHE A 117 0.03 -9.57 13.12
CA PHE A 117 -0.02 -9.53 14.58
C PHE A 117 -1.32 -10.13 15.13
N SER A 118 -2.38 -10.11 14.33
CA SER A 118 -3.69 -10.69 14.68
C SER A 118 -3.82 -12.16 14.27
N ALA A 119 -2.85 -12.70 13.53
CA ALA A 119 -2.85 -14.10 13.12
C ALA A 119 -2.67 -15.04 14.32
N ASN A 120 -3.35 -16.18 14.26
CA ASN A 120 -3.41 -17.17 15.34
C ASN A 120 -1.99 -17.53 15.84
N GLU A 121 -1.84 -17.60 17.17
CA GLU A 121 -0.55 -17.64 17.87
C GLU A 121 0.32 -18.89 17.62
N LYS A 122 -0.23 -19.94 17.02
CA LYS A 122 0.48 -21.23 16.85
C LYS A 122 1.61 -21.18 15.82
N ILE A 123 1.55 -20.26 14.83
CA ILE A 123 2.58 -20.10 13.80
C ILE A 123 2.89 -18.63 13.70
N LYS A 124 3.99 -18.19 14.29
CA LYS A 124 4.38 -16.78 14.30
C LYS A 124 5.56 -16.57 13.35
N PRO A 125 5.35 -16.01 12.15
CA PRO A 125 6.48 -15.55 11.36
C PRO A 125 7.25 -14.47 12.12
N LEU A 126 8.55 -14.38 11.89
CA LEU A 126 9.33 -13.24 12.33
C LEU A 126 8.79 -11.98 11.65
N LYS A 127 8.44 -10.98 12.45
CA LYS A 127 7.90 -9.71 11.94
C LYS A 127 8.99 -8.65 11.93
N ILE A 128 9.28 -8.11 10.75
CA ILE A 128 10.28 -7.05 10.58
C ILE A 128 9.54 -5.79 10.13
N PHE A 129 9.45 -4.81 11.03
CA PHE A 129 8.91 -3.50 10.71
C PHE A 129 10.02 -2.61 10.14
N TYR A 130 9.81 -2.09 8.94
CA TYR A 130 10.70 -1.17 8.28
C TYR A 130 10.11 0.23 8.30
N SER A 131 10.71 1.12 9.08
CA SER A 131 10.28 2.51 9.18
C SER A 131 10.92 3.35 8.07
N VAL A 132 10.10 3.85 7.16
CA VAL A 132 10.53 4.69 6.01
C VAL A 132 10.29 6.18 6.23
N GLY A 133 9.94 6.58 7.43
CA GLY A 133 9.65 7.97 7.74
C GLY A 133 10.03 8.32 9.17
N ALA A 134 10.04 9.62 9.43
CA ALA A 134 10.18 10.10 10.79
C ALA A 134 8.97 9.66 11.64
N GLU A 135 9.20 9.62 12.94
CA GLU A 135 8.16 9.31 13.93
C GLU A 135 6.96 10.27 13.75
N THR A 136 5.75 9.72 13.92
CA THR A 136 4.50 10.41 13.59
C THR A 136 4.32 11.72 14.36
N LEU A 137 4.61 11.73 15.66
CA LEU A 137 4.51 12.95 16.49
C LEU A 137 5.53 14.01 16.07
N PHE A 138 6.74 13.59 15.70
CA PHE A 138 7.74 14.48 15.14
C PHE A 138 7.25 15.11 13.84
N ASN A 139 6.70 14.32 12.92
CA ASN A 139 6.14 14.82 11.67
C ASN A 139 5.01 15.81 11.88
N TYR A 140 4.06 15.52 12.79
CA TYR A 140 2.98 16.45 13.13
C TYR A 140 3.51 17.75 13.71
N ARG A 141 4.46 17.67 14.64
CA ARG A 141 5.08 18.87 15.24
C ARG A 141 5.77 19.74 14.20
N VAL A 142 6.60 19.14 13.34
CA VAL A 142 7.31 19.87 12.29
C VAL A 142 6.34 20.48 11.28
N THR A 143 5.29 19.76 10.89
CA THR A 143 4.24 20.27 9.99
C THR A 143 3.50 21.45 10.63
N ALA A 144 3.10 21.34 11.89
CA ALA A 144 2.43 22.42 12.60
C ALA A 144 3.32 23.69 12.72
N LEU A 145 4.60 23.51 13.01
CA LEU A 145 5.56 24.62 13.05
C LEU A 145 5.73 25.29 11.69
N ARG A 146 5.85 24.49 10.62
CA ARG A 146 5.95 25.01 9.25
C ARG A 146 4.69 25.78 8.83
N ASN A 147 3.51 25.24 9.14
CA ASN A 147 2.25 25.89 8.80
C ASN A 147 2.09 27.21 9.57
N ARG A 148 2.47 27.25 10.85
CA ARG A 148 2.47 28.48 11.64
C ARG A 148 3.43 29.52 11.05
N ASP A 149 4.66 29.13 10.75
CA ASP A 149 5.68 30.00 10.15
C ASP A 149 5.24 30.53 8.75
N PHE A 150 4.52 29.71 8.00
CA PHE A 150 3.91 30.13 6.74
C PHE A 150 2.81 31.15 6.98
N TYR A 151 1.90 30.91 7.96
CA TYR A 151 0.84 31.83 8.32
C TYR A 151 1.42 33.19 8.80
N ASP A 152 2.44 33.16 9.64
CA ASP A 152 3.09 34.36 10.16
C ASP A 152 3.69 35.24 9.05
N ARG A 153 4.14 34.60 7.94
CA ARG A 153 4.71 35.31 6.79
C ARG A 153 3.68 35.75 5.76
N HIS A 154 2.57 35.03 5.58
CA HIS A 154 1.67 35.22 4.46
C HIS A 154 0.24 35.57 4.88
N GLY A 155 -0.11 35.45 6.16
CA GLY A 155 -1.44 35.80 6.69
C GLY A 155 -2.56 34.81 6.38
N PHE A 156 -2.25 33.62 5.81
CA PHE A 156 -3.22 32.55 5.57
C PHE A 156 -2.61 31.16 5.82
N TRP A 157 -3.49 30.18 6.10
CA TRP A 157 -3.11 28.78 6.31
C TRP A 157 -3.02 28.01 5.00
N LEU A 158 -2.12 27.01 4.92
CA LEU A 158 -2.02 26.07 3.80
C LEU A 158 -3.09 24.98 3.91
#